data_4b4632cd42b87d34957f8994de000eee
#
_entry.id   4b4632cd42b87d34957f8994de000eee
#
_cell.length_a   1.000
_cell.length_b   1.000
_cell.length_c   1.000
_cell.angle_alpha   90.00
_cell.angle_beta   90.00
_cell.angle_gamma   90.00
#
_symmetry.space_group_name_H-M   'P 1'
#
loop_
_entity.id
_entity.type
_entity.pdbx_description
1 polymer ?
#
loop_
_entity_poly.entity_id
_entity_poly.type
_entity_poly.pdbx_seq_one_letter_code
_entity_poly.pdbx_strand_id
1 'polypeptide(L)'
;DYGTGNANAYYDYFGGNAGPSGLGFYSFELGAWHIVTLNSNVPAGTASLQAQWLRTDLESTTARCVAALWHHPLFSSGPNGNSPFMRDLYQILYDFGADLVLVGHDHMYERFAPQDPNGRLDTVRGMRQFVVGTGGVPLYDFQAPKPNSE
;
A
#
# COMPACT_ATOMS: atom_id res chain seq x y z
N ASP A 1 15.09 1.79 6.43
CA ASP A 1 16.30 0.98 6.30
C ASP A 1 16.89 0.94 4.89
N TYR A 2 16.13 1.27 3.87
CA TYR A 2 16.67 1.43 2.52
C TYR A 2 17.68 2.60 2.41
N GLY A 3 17.62 3.59 3.31
CA GLY A 3 18.56 4.70 3.38
C GLY A 3 19.99 4.31 3.86
N THR A 4 20.14 3.13 4.46
CA THR A 4 21.42 2.62 4.99
C THR A 4 21.97 1.39 4.24
N GLY A 5 21.35 1.01 3.14
CA GLY A 5 21.69 -0.16 2.31
C GLY A 5 20.53 -1.16 2.29
N ASN A 6 20.26 -1.79 1.27
CA ASN A 6 19.30 -2.84 0.83
C ASN A 6 18.36 -3.49 1.89
N ALA A 7 18.08 -2.83 3.02
CA ALA A 7 17.26 -3.33 4.13
C ALA A 7 17.70 -4.72 4.66
N ASN A 8 18.99 -5.05 4.60
CA ASN A 8 19.50 -6.36 5.00
C ASN A 8 19.09 -6.73 6.43
N ALA A 9 19.21 -5.79 7.39
CA ALA A 9 18.83 -6.05 8.78
C ALA A 9 17.35 -6.45 8.93
N TYR A 10 16.47 -5.93 8.10
CA TYR A 10 15.05 -6.33 8.06
C TYR A 10 14.91 -7.77 7.55
N TYR A 11 15.57 -8.11 6.44
CA TYR A 11 15.52 -9.46 5.89
C TYR A 11 16.19 -10.49 6.78
N ASP A 12 17.30 -10.13 7.42
CA ASP A 12 18.01 -11.00 8.36
C ASP A 12 17.16 -11.30 9.61
N TYR A 13 16.44 -10.29 10.11
CA TYR A 13 15.58 -10.45 11.29
C TYR A 13 14.30 -11.23 11.00
N PHE A 14 13.58 -10.91 9.94
CA PHE A 14 12.30 -11.53 9.62
C PHE A 14 12.42 -12.80 8.78
N GLY A 15 13.56 -13.04 8.13
CA GLY A 15 13.79 -14.22 7.30
C GLY A 15 12.71 -14.40 6.22
N GLY A 16 12.19 -15.61 6.08
CA GLY A 16 11.15 -15.93 5.12
C GLY A 16 9.83 -15.15 5.28
N ASN A 17 9.57 -14.59 6.47
CA ASN A 17 8.38 -13.77 6.72
C ASN A 17 8.47 -12.36 6.08
N ALA A 18 9.66 -11.97 5.61
CA ALA A 18 9.88 -10.71 4.90
C ALA A 18 9.57 -10.81 3.39
N GLY A 19 9.12 -11.95 2.92
CA GLY A 19 9.04 -12.25 1.49
C GLY A 19 10.43 -12.56 0.89
N PRO A 20 10.55 -12.65 -0.43
CA PRO A 20 11.84 -12.89 -1.09
C PRO A 20 12.84 -11.77 -0.77
N SER A 21 14.05 -12.16 -0.37
CA SER A 21 15.11 -11.21 -0.01
C SER A 21 15.38 -10.22 -1.14
N GLY A 22 15.47 -8.93 -0.79
CA GLY A 22 15.66 -7.82 -1.73
C GLY A 22 14.42 -7.37 -2.50
N LEU A 23 13.32 -8.13 -2.48
CA LEU A 23 12.06 -7.77 -3.12
C LEU A 23 11.06 -7.19 -2.11
N GLY A 24 10.81 -7.88 -1.00
CA GLY A 24 9.99 -7.41 0.12
C GLY A 24 8.51 -7.25 -0.20
N PHE A 25 8.00 -7.94 -1.23
CA PHE A 25 6.59 -8.06 -1.51
C PHE A 25 6.17 -9.52 -1.46
N TYR A 26 5.02 -9.79 -0.88
CA TYR A 26 4.46 -11.13 -0.66
C TYR A 26 2.98 -11.03 -0.31
N SER A 27 2.30 -12.16 -0.25
CA SER A 27 0.92 -12.26 0.21
C SER A 27 0.71 -13.45 1.12
N PHE A 28 -0.40 -13.42 1.86
CA PHE A 28 -0.84 -14.53 2.70
C PHE A 28 -2.36 -14.44 2.94
N GLU A 29 -2.96 -15.58 3.27
CA GLU A 29 -4.37 -15.66 3.62
C GLU A 29 -4.56 -15.49 5.14
N LEU A 30 -5.56 -14.69 5.52
CA LEU A 30 -5.97 -14.48 6.90
C LEU A 30 -7.51 -14.54 7.01
N GLY A 31 -8.02 -15.72 7.32
CA GLY A 31 -9.46 -15.96 7.32
C GLY A 31 -10.07 -15.76 5.94
N ALA A 32 -10.96 -14.78 5.79
CA ALA A 32 -11.59 -14.45 4.51
C ALA A 32 -10.82 -13.40 3.70
N TRP A 33 -9.67 -12.96 4.20
CA TRP A 33 -8.85 -11.91 3.61
C TRP A 33 -7.63 -12.48 2.91
N HIS A 34 -7.36 -11.99 1.71
CA HIS A 34 -6.07 -12.05 1.06
C HIS A 34 -5.30 -10.78 1.40
N ILE A 35 -4.19 -10.92 2.09
CA ILE A 35 -3.36 -9.81 2.55
C ILE A 35 -2.14 -9.70 1.64
N VAL A 36 -2.02 -8.57 0.97
CA VAL A 36 -0.92 -8.27 0.05
C VAL A 36 0.02 -7.25 0.69
N THR A 37 1.28 -7.59 0.83
CA THR A 37 2.33 -6.65 1.25
C THR A 37 3.13 -6.23 0.03
N LEU A 38 3.21 -4.92 -0.22
CA LEU A 38 3.96 -4.34 -1.32
C LEU A 38 5.17 -3.55 -0.82
N ASN A 39 6.15 -3.37 -1.68
CA ASN A 39 7.35 -2.62 -1.37
C ASN A 39 7.44 -1.35 -2.23
N SER A 40 7.16 -0.20 -1.61
CA SER A 40 7.22 1.10 -2.29
C SER A 40 8.64 1.67 -2.46
N ASN A 41 9.69 0.92 -2.10
CA ASN A 41 11.09 1.28 -2.34
C ASN A 41 11.72 0.55 -3.53
N VAL A 42 10.95 -0.30 -4.22
CA VAL A 42 11.36 -0.95 -5.46
C VAL A 42 10.48 -0.47 -6.62
N PRO A 43 10.86 -0.70 -7.89
CA PRO A 43 10.06 -0.26 -9.04
C PRO A 43 8.59 -0.71 -8.94
N ALA A 44 7.66 0.24 -9.12
CA ALA A 44 6.22 0.06 -8.97
C ALA A 44 5.42 0.29 -10.27
N GLY A 45 6.09 0.60 -11.38
CA GLY A 45 5.44 0.80 -12.68
C GLY A 45 4.83 -0.49 -13.25
N THR A 46 3.95 -0.34 -14.24
CA THR A 46 3.15 -1.44 -14.84
C THR A 46 3.96 -2.63 -15.34
N ALA A 47 5.20 -2.41 -15.79
CA ALA A 47 6.12 -3.44 -16.29
C ALA A 47 7.08 -3.96 -15.21
N SER A 48 6.99 -3.48 -13.97
CA SER A 48 7.87 -3.93 -12.89
C SER A 48 7.60 -5.37 -12.50
N LEU A 49 8.61 -6.04 -11.94
CA LEU A 49 8.49 -7.40 -11.42
C LEU A 49 7.37 -7.48 -10.36
N GLN A 50 7.28 -6.46 -9.49
CA GLN A 50 6.24 -6.38 -8.47
C GLN A 50 4.83 -6.27 -9.07
N ALA A 51 4.64 -5.47 -10.13
CA ALA A 51 3.35 -5.34 -10.79
C ALA A 51 2.93 -6.63 -11.51
N GLN A 52 3.86 -7.34 -12.13
CA GLN A 52 3.60 -8.63 -12.76
C GLN A 52 3.24 -9.70 -11.72
N TRP A 53 4.01 -9.75 -10.64
CA TRP A 53 3.73 -10.64 -9.52
C TRP A 53 2.34 -10.36 -8.91
N LEU A 54 2.02 -9.08 -8.64
CA LEU A 54 0.74 -8.68 -8.05
C LEU A 54 -0.46 -9.13 -8.89
N ARG A 55 -0.39 -9.02 -10.22
CA ARG A 55 -1.47 -9.50 -11.10
C ARG A 55 -1.65 -11.01 -10.96
N THR A 56 -0.56 -11.77 -11.06
CA THR A 56 -0.61 -13.24 -10.94
C THR A 56 -1.13 -13.68 -9.57
N ASP A 57 -0.73 -12.99 -8.52
CA ASP A 57 -1.15 -13.25 -7.15
C ASP A 57 -2.67 -13.03 -6.98
N LEU A 58 -3.16 -11.87 -7.43
CA LEU A 58 -4.59 -11.54 -7.38
C LEU A 58 -5.46 -12.42 -8.31
N GLU A 59 -4.92 -12.89 -9.43
CA GLU A 59 -5.60 -13.87 -10.29
C GLU A 59 -5.75 -15.24 -9.63
N SER A 60 -4.87 -15.59 -8.72
CA SER A 60 -4.83 -16.90 -8.08
C SER A 60 -5.66 -17.01 -6.81
N THR A 61 -5.96 -15.89 -6.14
CA THR A 61 -6.72 -15.91 -4.89
C THR A 61 -8.20 -16.15 -5.12
N THR A 62 -8.82 -16.88 -4.19
CA THR A 62 -10.27 -17.06 -4.10
C THR A 62 -10.86 -16.37 -2.87
N ALA A 63 -10.07 -15.59 -2.16
CA ALA A 63 -10.50 -14.83 -0.98
C ALA A 63 -11.60 -13.83 -1.35
N ARG A 64 -12.51 -13.62 -0.40
CA ARG A 64 -13.64 -12.70 -0.59
C ARG A 64 -13.25 -11.24 -0.48
N CYS A 65 -12.20 -10.96 0.29
CA CYS A 65 -11.75 -9.61 0.58
C CYS A 65 -10.25 -9.51 0.34
N VAL A 66 -9.79 -8.38 -0.15
CA VAL A 66 -8.38 -8.11 -0.41
C VAL A 66 -7.96 -6.83 0.31
N ALA A 67 -6.92 -6.92 1.13
CA ALA A 67 -6.27 -5.77 1.75
C ALA A 67 -4.81 -5.69 1.32
N ALA A 68 -4.35 -4.49 0.99
CA ALA A 68 -2.96 -4.27 0.60
C ALA A 68 -2.26 -3.30 1.55
N LEU A 69 -0.98 -3.57 1.83
CA LEU A 69 -0.15 -2.79 2.75
C LEU A 69 1.16 -2.39 2.09
N TRP A 70 1.57 -1.11 2.24
CA TRP A 70 2.90 -0.62 1.86
C TRP A 70 3.22 0.70 2.59
N HIS A 71 4.37 1.32 2.30
CA HIS A 71 4.80 2.50 3.07
C HIS A 71 4.30 3.83 2.50
N HIS A 72 4.59 4.17 1.23
CA HIS A 72 4.32 5.50 0.67
C HIS A 72 2.88 5.63 0.15
N PRO A 73 2.04 6.53 0.71
CA PRO A 73 0.62 6.65 0.34
C PRO A 73 0.43 7.18 -1.08
N LEU A 74 -0.54 6.64 -1.84
CA LEU A 74 -0.94 7.26 -3.11
C LEU A 74 -1.61 8.62 -2.84
N PHE A 75 -2.41 8.70 -1.78
CA PHE A 75 -3.08 9.93 -1.33
C PHE A 75 -2.73 10.21 0.12
N SER A 76 -2.36 11.47 0.42
CA SER A 76 -2.12 11.93 1.78
C SER A 76 -2.27 13.45 1.89
N SER A 77 -2.90 13.90 2.98
CA SER A 77 -2.97 15.30 3.39
C SER A 77 -1.82 15.68 4.33
N GLY A 78 -0.88 14.79 4.56
CA GLY A 78 0.31 15.06 5.37
C GLY A 78 1.37 15.87 4.64
N PRO A 79 2.44 16.28 5.33
CA PRO A 79 3.50 17.11 4.77
C PRO A 79 4.30 16.45 3.63
N ASN A 80 4.39 15.12 3.59
CA ASN A 80 5.03 14.40 2.48
C ASN A 80 4.11 14.28 1.25
N GLY A 81 2.79 14.34 1.46
CA GLY A 81 1.79 14.36 0.41
C GLY A 81 1.66 13.05 -0.38
N ASN A 82 1.16 13.17 -1.59
CA ASN A 82 0.87 12.05 -2.47
C ASN A 82 2.15 11.42 -3.06
N SER A 83 2.15 10.10 -3.21
CA SER A 83 3.21 9.33 -3.86
C SER A 83 2.72 8.75 -5.20
N PRO A 84 2.71 9.54 -6.29
CA PRO A 84 2.09 9.14 -7.57
C PRO A 84 2.75 7.94 -8.24
N PHE A 85 3.98 7.58 -7.86
CA PHE A 85 4.66 6.39 -8.37
C PHE A 85 4.01 5.07 -7.93
N MET A 86 3.14 5.10 -6.91
CA MET A 86 2.35 3.94 -6.46
C MET A 86 1.05 3.73 -7.26
N ARG A 87 0.73 4.65 -8.17
CA ARG A 87 -0.54 4.63 -8.91
C ARG A 87 -0.77 3.33 -9.68
N ASP A 88 0.26 2.79 -10.32
CA ASP A 88 0.10 1.60 -11.17
C ASP A 88 -0.25 0.36 -10.35
N LEU A 89 0.36 0.19 -9.16
CA LEU A 89 0.00 -0.89 -8.24
C LEU A 89 -1.39 -0.68 -7.64
N TYR A 90 -1.72 0.57 -7.31
CA TYR A 90 -3.06 0.92 -6.83
C TYR A 90 -4.13 0.64 -7.90
N GLN A 91 -3.83 0.91 -9.19
CA GLN A 91 -4.71 0.59 -10.32
C GLN A 91 -4.94 -0.92 -10.45
N ILE A 92 -3.88 -1.73 -10.32
CA ILE A 92 -4.02 -3.19 -10.36
C ILE A 92 -4.97 -3.65 -9.23
N LEU A 93 -4.73 -3.21 -8.01
CA LEU A 93 -5.60 -3.55 -6.87
C LEU A 93 -7.07 -3.15 -7.11
N TYR A 94 -7.30 -1.96 -7.64
CA TYR A 94 -8.64 -1.49 -7.98
C TYR A 94 -9.30 -2.34 -9.08
N ASP A 95 -8.56 -2.71 -10.12
CA ASP A 95 -9.08 -3.53 -11.23
C ASP A 95 -9.50 -4.93 -10.77
N PHE A 96 -8.81 -5.47 -9.77
CA PHE A 96 -9.13 -6.75 -9.13
C PHE A 96 -10.11 -6.65 -7.95
N GLY A 97 -10.63 -5.45 -7.66
CA GLY A 97 -11.66 -5.25 -6.65
C GLY A 97 -11.17 -5.35 -5.21
N ALA A 98 -9.95 -4.93 -4.93
CA ALA A 98 -9.46 -4.83 -3.56
C ALA A 98 -10.29 -3.84 -2.74
N ASP A 99 -10.45 -4.12 -1.44
CA ASP A 99 -11.32 -3.37 -0.54
C ASP A 99 -10.59 -2.27 0.21
N LEU A 100 -9.35 -2.56 0.63
CA LEU A 100 -8.65 -1.81 1.66
C LEU A 100 -7.19 -1.62 1.36
N VAL A 101 -6.69 -0.41 1.64
CA VAL A 101 -5.28 -0.04 1.54
C VAL A 101 -4.81 0.58 2.86
N LEU A 102 -3.74 0.04 3.44
CA LEU A 102 -3.08 0.56 4.63
C LEU A 102 -1.68 1.05 4.26
N VAL A 103 -1.39 2.30 4.57
CA VAL A 103 -0.11 2.96 4.26
C VAL A 103 0.42 3.75 5.46
N GLY A 104 1.68 4.15 5.43
CA GLY A 104 2.32 4.93 6.48
C GLY A 104 2.92 6.23 5.94
N HIS A 105 4.21 6.45 6.16
CA HIS A 105 5.04 7.55 5.67
C HIS A 105 4.72 8.92 6.28
N ASP A 106 3.49 9.40 6.16
CA ASP A 106 3.05 10.56 6.92
C ASP A 106 2.67 10.13 8.34
N HIS A 107 3.31 10.74 9.33
CA HIS A 107 3.18 10.37 10.74
C HIS A 107 1.88 10.91 11.33
N MET A 108 0.77 10.47 10.78
CA MET A 108 -0.58 10.86 11.18
C MET A 108 -1.57 9.74 10.92
N TYR A 109 -2.80 9.92 11.35
CA TYR A 109 -3.94 9.09 10.92
C TYR A 109 -4.79 9.88 9.95
N GLU A 110 -5.10 9.29 8.81
CA GLU A 110 -6.06 9.82 7.84
C GLU A 110 -6.83 8.66 7.21
N ARG A 111 -8.13 8.88 6.98
CA ARG A 111 -8.98 7.95 6.27
C ARG A 111 -9.56 8.64 5.04
N PHE A 112 -9.52 7.95 3.92
CA PHE A 112 -10.18 8.39 2.70
C PHE A 112 -11.47 7.62 2.47
N ALA A 113 -12.50 8.29 1.98
CA ALA A 113 -13.68 7.63 1.43
C ALA A 113 -13.30 6.70 0.28
N PRO A 114 -14.11 5.67 -0.05
CA PRO A 114 -13.81 4.78 -1.17
C PRO A 114 -13.60 5.56 -2.46
N GLN A 115 -12.45 5.36 -3.11
CA GLN A 115 -12.06 6.14 -4.28
C GLN A 115 -11.32 5.32 -5.33
N ASP A 116 -11.34 5.82 -6.56
CA ASP A 116 -10.60 5.27 -7.69
C ASP A 116 -9.11 5.68 -7.65
N PRO A 117 -8.23 5.10 -8.51
CA PRO A 117 -6.81 5.46 -8.57
C PRO A 117 -6.51 6.91 -8.96
N ASN A 118 -7.51 7.69 -9.39
CA ASN A 118 -7.41 9.11 -9.70
C ASN A 118 -7.91 10.01 -8.56
N GLY A 119 -8.33 9.42 -7.42
CA GLY A 119 -8.87 10.15 -6.28
C GLY A 119 -10.30 10.64 -6.48
N ARG A 120 -11.07 10.01 -7.36
CA ARG A 120 -12.49 10.31 -7.51
C ARG A 120 -13.28 9.39 -6.59
N LEU A 121 -14.27 9.94 -5.91
CA LEU A 121 -15.17 9.16 -5.07
C LEU A 121 -15.83 8.04 -5.89
N ASP A 122 -15.71 6.81 -5.43
CA ASP A 122 -16.32 5.63 -6.01
C ASP A 122 -16.86 4.72 -4.90
N THR A 123 -18.12 4.89 -4.58
CA THR A 123 -18.77 4.15 -3.49
C THR A 123 -19.13 2.70 -3.86
N VAL A 124 -18.95 2.30 -5.11
CA VAL A 124 -19.30 0.97 -5.62
C VAL A 124 -18.09 0.05 -5.71
N ARG A 125 -16.98 0.56 -6.23
CA ARG A 125 -15.76 -0.21 -6.49
C ARG A 125 -14.51 0.38 -5.84
N GLY A 126 -14.62 1.59 -5.30
CA GLY A 126 -13.48 2.32 -4.75
C GLY A 126 -12.87 1.61 -3.55
N MET A 127 -11.56 1.70 -3.44
CA MET A 127 -10.83 1.22 -2.28
C MET A 127 -10.77 2.28 -1.19
N ARG A 128 -10.93 1.86 0.05
CA ARG A 128 -10.71 2.74 1.19
C ARG A 128 -9.23 2.73 1.57
N GLN A 129 -8.61 3.90 1.56
CA GLN A 129 -7.22 4.04 1.99
C GLN A 129 -7.15 4.63 3.40
N PHE A 130 -6.27 4.07 4.23
CA PHE A 130 -5.90 4.62 5.54
C PHE A 130 -4.41 4.94 5.56
N VAL A 131 -4.06 6.15 5.95
CA VAL A 131 -2.71 6.50 6.38
C VAL A 131 -2.65 6.25 7.88
N VAL A 132 -1.78 5.35 8.32
CA VAL A 132 -1.66 4.90 9.72
C VAL A 132 -0.21 5.01 10.22
N GLY A 133 0.45 6.13 9.91
CA GLY A 133 1.84 6.38 10.25
C GLY A 133 2.08 6.80 11.71
N THR A 134 1.23 6.36 12.63
CA THR A 134 1.23 6.80 14.04
C THR A 134 2.17 6.03 14.97
N GLY A 135 2.91 5.06 14.44
CA GLY A 135 3.76 4.16 15.22
C GLY A 135 5.19 4.66 15.41
N GLY A 136 5.58 4.99 16.65
CA GLY A 136 6.98 5.08 17.06
C GLY A 136 7.73 6.37 16.76
N VAL A 137 7.07 7.40 16.22
CA VAL A 137 7.67 8.71 15.88
C VAL A 137 6.73 9.85 16.27
N PRO A 138 7.24 11.10 16.43
CA PRO A 138 6.38 12.27 16.64
C PRO A 138 5.37 12.43 15.48
N LEU A 139 4.13 12.77 15.84
CA LEU A 139 3.08 12.98 14.86
C LEU A 139 3.30 14.30 14.09
N TYR A 140 2.87 14.29 12.82
CA TYR A 140 2.84 15.49 11.99
C TYR A 140 1.51 16.22 12.14
N ASP A 141 1.55 17.53 11.97
CA ASP A 141 0.35 18.33 11.82
C ASP A 141 -0.31 18.05 10.46
N PHE A 142 -1.63 17.99 10.50
CA PHE A 142 -2.44 17.79 9.31
C PHE A 142 -2.34 19.04 8.40
N GLN A 143 -2.10 18.84 7.12
CA GLN A 143 -2.11 19.91 6.12
C GLN A 143 -3.55 20.14 5.59
N ALA A 144 -3.71 20.89 4.51
CA ALA A 144 -5.02 21.08 3.89
C ALA A 144 -5.57 19.71 3.41
N PRO A 145 -6.78 19.31 3.89
CA PRO A 145 -7.37 18.03 3.53
C PRO A 145 -7.50 17.87 2.02
N LYS A 146 -7.10 16.71 1.52
CA LYS A 146 -7.32 16.32 0.11
C LYS A 146 -8.80 15.96 -0.10
N PRO A 147 -9.27 15.96 -1.37
CA PRO A 147 -10.58 15.40 -1.69
C PRO A 147 -10.76 13.99 -1.13
N ASN A 148 -11.94 13.69 -0.62
CA ASN A 148 -12.33 12.43 0.00
C ASN A 148 -11.65 12.09 1.35
N SER A 149 -10.84 12.98 1.93
CA SER A 149 -10.40 12.85 3.32
C SER A 149 -11.58 12.97 4.28
N GLU A 150 -11.71 12.03 5.26
CA GLU A 150 -12.79 11.93 6.25
C GLU A 150 -12.28 12.05 7.70
#